data_c2fb64c944b8f5b0ac1270369fb7ed68
#
_entry.id   c2fb64c944b8f5b0ac1270369fb7ed68
#
_cell.length_a   1.000
_cell.length_b   1.000
_cell.length_c   1.000
_cell.angle_alpha   90.00
_cell.angle_beta   90.00
_cell.angle_gamma   90.00
#
_symmetry.space_group_name_H-M   'P 1'
#
loop_
_entity.id
_entity.type
_entity.pdbx_description
1 polymer ?
#
loop_
_entity_poly.entity_id
_entity_poly.type
_entity_poly.pdbx_seq_one_letter_code
_entity_poly.pdbx_strand_id
1 'polypeptide(L)'
;MEKAIEFKPDLIICDIMMPVLDGYGVLQALQKNPGLAHIPFIFLTAKTEKADIRKAMDLGADDYLTKPFSGTDLLSAVENRIKKMEYMRSELVKQLDNHNGHHNGESISETALFHALTEGRVINRYKKKQLIYSEGNHPNRLYYVIKGKVKAYKSNDNGKELVTELYKPGDFLGLVAILENAVYKRNAEAMEDTELAVIPREDFMELINNYPQALKRFVQLLASDITRHEERLLNMAYN
;
A
#
# COMPACT_ATOMS: atom_id res chain seq x y z
N MET A 1 17.00 14.54 -9.70
CA MET A 1 17.45 13.54 -8.72
C MET A 1 18.37 14.17 -7.68
N GLU A 2 19.50 14.77 -8.07
CA GLU A 2 20.46 15.40 -7.14
C GLU A 2 19.81 16.37 -6.16
N LYS A 3 18.96 17.28 -6.65
CA LYS A 3 18.22 18.20 -5.79
C LYS A 3 17.29 17.51 -4.79
N ALA A 4 16.65 16.41 -5.15
CA ALA A 4 15.79 15.69 -4.23
C ALA A 4 16.60 15.03 -3.10
N ILE A 5 17.80 14.56 -3.39
CA ILE A 5 18.74 14.02 -2.38
C ILE A 5 19.21 15.10 -1.43
N GLU A 6 19.53 16.29 -1.98
CA GLU A 6 20.07 17.43 -1.23
C GLU A 6 19.01 18.08 -0.32
N PHE A 7 17.82 18.36 -0.88
CA PHE A 7 16.78 19.14 -0.18
C PHE A 7 15.81 18.28 0.62
N LYS A 8 15.71 16.97 0.35
CA LYS A 8 14.74 16.06 1.00
C LYS A 8 13.35 16.69 1.10
N PRO A 9 12.68 16.98 -0.03
CA PRO A 9 11.40 17.69 -0.02
C PRO A 9 10.32 16.84 0.66
N ASP A 10 9.34 17.49 1.27
CA ASP A 10 8.19 16.85 1.90
C ASP A 10 7.17 16.31 0.88
N LEU A 11 7.25 16.79 -0.38
CA LEU A 11 6.37 16.37 -1.47
C LEU A 11 7.01 16.71 -2.81
N ILE A 12 6.82 15.85 -3.81
CA ILE A 12 7.28 16.06 -5.19
C ILE A 12 6.08 16.17 -6.11
N ILE A 13 6.04 17.22 -6.92
CA ILE A 13 5.08 17.41 -8.00
C ILE A 13 5.84 17.34 -9.32
N CYS A 14 5.43 16.44 -10.21
CA CYS A 14 6.16 16.17 -11.44
C CYS A 14 5.23 16.09 -12.65
N ASP A 15 5.60 16.76 -13.73
CA ASP A 15 4.94 16.56 -15.03
C ASP A 15 5.29 15.17 -15.57
N ILE A 16 4.31 14.49 -16.15
CA ILE A 16 4.57 13.23 -16.86
C ILE A 16 5.35 13.48 -18.15
N MET A 17 4.96 14.51 -18.90
CA MET A 17 5.53 14.80 -20.22
C MET A 17 6.74 15.72 -20.12
N MET A 18 7.90 15.12 -19.86
CA MET A 18 9.17 15.86 -19.83
C MET A 18 10.17 15.30 -20.85
N PRO A 19 11.04 16.15 -21.44
CA PRO A 19 12.09 15.69 -22.33
C PRO A 19 13.17 14.90 -21.57
N VAL A 20 13.83 13.96 -22.25
CA VAL A 20 14.92 13.11 -21.77
C VAL A 20 14.47 12.03 -20.78
N LEU A 21 13.84 12.39 -19.68
CA LEU A 21 13.29 11.47 -18.67
C LEU A 21 11.87 11.92 -18.34
N ASP A 22 10.90 11.05 -18.60
CA ASP A 22 9.50 11.33 -18.27
C ASP A 22 9.23 11.20 -16.76
N GLY A 23 8.07 11.67 -16.33
CA GLY A 23 7.69 11.63 -14.91
C GLY A 23 7.64 10.22 -14.35
N TYR A 24 7.32 9.22 -15.15
CA TYR A 24 7.32 7.81 -14.72
C TYR A 24 8.75 7.34 -14.42
N GLY A 25 9.70 7.68 -15.27
CA GLY A 25 11.11 7.38 -15.04
C GLY A 25 11.67 8.10 -13.80
N VAL A 26 11.23 9.34 -13.55
CA VAL A 26 11.58 10.06 -12.31
C VAL A 26 11.07 9.32 -11.08
N LEU A 27 9.79 8.92 -11.06
CA LEU A 27 9.20 8.19 -9.94
C LEU A 27 9.94 6.87 -9.69
N GLN A 28 10.20 6.08 -10.73
CA GLN A 28 10.95 4.83 -10.61
C GLN A 28 12.37 5.04 -10.07
N ALA A 29 13.03 6.11 -10.48
CA ALA A 29 14.36 6.44 -9.99
C ALA A 29 14.36 6.86 -8.51
N LEU A 30 13.34 7.60 -8.07
CA LEU A 30 13.14 7.96 -6.67
C LEU A 30 12.86 6.72 -5.81
N GLN A 31 12.00 5.82 -6.27
CA GLN A 31 11.66 4.59 -5.55
C GLN A 31 12.84 3.62 -5.36
N LYS A 32 13.84 3.67 -6.23
CA LYS A 32 15.08 2.90 -6.07
C LYS A 32 16.02 3.45 -4.99
N ASN A 33 15.78 4.68 -4.54
CA ASN A 33 16.58 5.31 -3.49
C ASN A 33 15.83 5.25 -2.15
N PRO A 34 16.30 4.45 -1.16
CA PRO A 34 15.63 4.30 0.14
C PRO A 34 15.40 5.62 0.88
N GLY A 35 16.27 6.62 0.65
CA GLY A 35 16.14 7.94 1.27
C GLY A 35 15.12 8.87 0.60
N LEU A 36 14.59 8.51 -0.57
CA LEU A 36 13.65 9.32 -1.35
C LEU A 36 12.33 8.59 -1.66
N ALA A 37 12.32 7.28 -1.49
CA ALA A 37 11.18 6.43 -1.83
C ALA A 37 9.90 6.77 -1.03
N HIS A 38 10.08 7.40 0.14
CA HIS A 38 8.98 7.76 1.04
C HIS A 38 8.38 9.14 0.76
N ILE A 39 8.98 9.93 -0.14
CA ILE A 39 8.51 11.29 -0.45
C ILE A 39 7.26 11.21 -1.30
N PRO A 40 6.12 11.79 -0.86
CA PRO A 40 4.88 11.79 -1.63
C PRO A 40 5.07 12.37 -3.03
N PHE A 41 4.45 11.74 -4.01
CA PHE A 41 4.63 12.08 -5.41
C PHE A 41 3.30 12.32 -6.13
N ILE A 42 3.09 13.52 -6.65
CA ILE A 42 1.91 13.91 -7.42
C ILE A 42 2.30 14.11 -8.87
N PHE A 43 1.62 13.41 -9.79
CA PHE A 43 1.77 13.66 -11.22
C PHE A 43 0.95 14.85 -11.69
N LEU A 44 1.55 15.68 -12.56
CA LEU A 44 0.82 16.58 -13.44
C LEU A 44 0.71 15.94 -14.82
N THR A 45 -0.49 15.85 -15.38
CA THR A 45 -0.70 15.17 -16.65
C THR A 45 -1.70 15.89 -17.56
N ALA A 46 -1.43 15.94 -18.86
CA ALA A 46 -2.41 16.31 -19.86
C ALA A 46 -3.28 15.12 -20.29
N LYS A 47 -2.96 13.91 -19.82
CA LYS A 47 -3.65 12.67 -20.17
C LYS A 47 -4.83 12.45 -19.25
N THR A 48 -6.01 12.33 -19.85
CA THR A 48 -7.29 12.13 -19.15
C THR A 48 -7.80 10.70 -19.25
N GLU A 49 -7.11 9.84 -20.01
CA GLU A 49 -7.54 8.45 -20.16
C GLU A 49 -7.36 7.65 -18.87
N LYS A 50 -8.38 6.90 -18.51
CA LYS A 50 -8.38 6.05 -17.30
C LYS A 50 -7.18 5.09 -17.23
N ALA A 51 -6.68 4.66 -18.39
CA ALA A 51 -5.52 3.78 -18.49
C ALA A 51 -4.22 4.46 -18.03
N ASP A 52 -4.01 5.73 -18.43
CA ASP A 52 -2.82 6.50 -18.04
C ASP A 52 -2.83 6.85 -16.54
N ILE A 53 -4.00 7.24 -16.03
CA ILE A 53 -4.22 7.49 -14.59
C ILE A 53 -3.92 6.21 -13.79
N ARG A 54 -4.45 5.09 -14.24
CA ARG A 54 -4.23 3.81 -13.58
C ARG A 54 -2.75 3.43 -13.58
N LYS A 55 -2.06 3.62 -14.71
CA LYS A 55 -0.61 3.39 -14.80
C LYS A 55 0.18 4.23 -13.80
N ALA A 56 -0.17 5.52 -13.65
CA ALA A 56 0.46 6.41 -12.67
C ALA A 56 0.30 5.87 -11.24
N MET A 57 -0.92 5.47 -10.88
CA MET A 57 -1.21 4.91 -9.56
C MET A 57 -0.57 3.53 -9.37
N ASP A 58 -0.52 2.70 -10.40
CA ASP A 58 0.13 1.38 -10.38
C ASP A 58 1.65 1.48 -10.23
N LEU A 59 2.26 2.59 -10.65
CA LEU A 59 3.67 2.87 -10.45
C LEU A 59 3.99 3.46 -9.07
N GLY A 60 3.00 3.74 -8.23
CA GLY A 60 3.21 4.20 -6.87
C GLY A 60 3.12 5.71 -6.67
N ALA A 61 2.49 6.44 -7.58
CA ALA A 61 2.15 7.82 -7.33
C ALA A 61 1.10 7.94 -6.23
N ASP A 62 1.18 8.98 -5.43
CA ASP A 62 0.23 9.26 -4.36
C ASP A 62 -1.04 9.92 -4.89
N ASP A 63 -0.89 10.72 -5.95
CA ASP A 63 -1.99 11.42 -6.60
C ASP A 63 -1.62 11.83 -8.03
N TYR A 64 -2.60 12.33 -8.77
CA TYR A 64 -2.41 12.94 -10.08
C TYR A 64 -3.33 14.15 -10.25
N LEU A 65 -2.88 15.14 -11.01
CA LEU A 65 -3.65 16.32 -11.35
C LEU A 65 -3.66 16.55 -12.85
N THR A 66 -4.85 16.59 -13.45
CA THR A 66 -5.00 16.74 -14.91
C THR A 66 -4.94 18.21 -15.32
N LYS A 67 -4.16 18.50 -16.34
CA LYS A 67 -4.08 19.83 -16.96
C LYS A 67 -5.27 20.03 -17.94
N PRO A 68 -5.90 21.22 -17.98
CA PRO A 68 -5.60 22.40 -17.15
C PRO A 68 -6.18 22.26 -15.75
N PHE A 69 -5.43 22.71 -14.75
CA PHE A 69 -5.87 22.76 -13.35
C PHE A 69 -5.79 24.19 -12.82
N SER A 70 -6.60 24.51 -11.83
CA SER A 70 -6.53 25.78 -11.13
C SER A 70 -5.49 25.73 -9.99
N GLY A 71 -5.08 26.90 -9.49
CA GLY A 71 -4.23 26.96 -8.30
C GLY A 71 -4.91 26.34 -7.07
N THR A 72 -6.24 26.41 -7.00
CA THR A 72 -7.05 25.77 -5.94
C THR A 72 -7.04 24.26 -6.02
N ASP A 73 -7.06 23.67 -7.22
CA ASP A 73 -6.99 22.22 -7.41
C ASP A 73 -5.63 21.67 -6.95
N LEU A 74 -4.56 22.37 -7.35
CA LEU A 74 -3.21 22.02 -6.94
C LEU A 74 -3.04 22.12 -5.42
N LEU A 75 -3.48 23.24 -4.84
CA LEU A 75 -3.41 23.45 -3.40
C LEU A 75 -4.20 22.39 -2.64
N SER A 76 -5.40 22.04 -3.11
CA SER A 76 -6.23 21.00 -2.52
C SER A 76 -5.57 19.62 -2.57
N ALA A 77 -4.94 19.24 -3.69
CA ALA A 77 -4.21 17.98 -3.82
C ALA A 77 -3.06 17.90 -2.81
N VAL A 78 -2.27 18.98 -2.69
CA VAL A 78 -1.15 19.07 -1.74
C VAL A 78 -1.65 19.04 -0.30
N GLU A 79 -2.62 19.89 0.05
CA GLU A 79 -3.17 19.98 1.41
C GLU A 79 -3.82 18.64 1.84
N ASN A 80 -4.58 18.01 0.96
CA ASN A 80 -5.21 16.73 1.27
C ASN A 80 -4.16 15.66 1.59
N ARG A 81 -3.03 15.68 0.89
CA ARG A 81 -1.94 14.74 1.16
C ARG A 81 -1.26 15.02 2.49
N ILE A 82 -0.90 16.29 2.75
CA ILE A 82 -0.26 16.72 4.00
C ILE A 82 -1.21 16.51 5.20
N LYS A 83 -2.45 16.98 5.10
CA LYS A 83 -3.47 16.80 6.17
C LYS A 83 -3.70 15.35 6.51
N LYS A 84 -3.71 14.48 5.51
CA LYS A 84 -3.88 13.04 5.71
C LYS A 84 -2.72 12.43 6.50
N MET A 85 -1.48 12.81 6.16
CA MET A 85 -0.29 12.40 6.92
C MET A 85 -0.34 12.93 8.37
N GLU A 86 -0.67 14.21 8.55
CA GLU A 86 -0.80 14.84 9.87
C GLU A 86 -1.94 14.25 10.69
N TYR A 87 -3.09 13.98 10.06
CA TYR A 87 -4.24 13.36 10.72
C TYR A 87 -3.90 11.96 11.24
N MET A 88 -3.31 11.12 10.40
CA MET A 88 -2.88 9.78 10.82
C MET A 88 -1.87 9.86 11.98
N ARG A 89 -0.91 10.79 11.92
CA ARG A 89 0.05 11.03 12.97
C ARG A 89 -0.63 11.51 14.27
N SER A 90 -1.55 12.47 14.17
CA SER A 90 -2.24 13.04 15.35
C SER A 90 -3.19 12.05 16.03
N GLU A 91 -3.92 11.26 15.28
CA GLU A 91 -4.83 10.25 15.83
C GLU A 91 -4.07 9.12 16.53
N LEU A 92 -2.96 8.69 15.94
CA LEU A 92 -2.07 7.71 16.58
C LEU A 92 -1.42 8.26 17.85
N VAL A 93 -0.98 9.53 17.84
CA VAL A 93 -0.44 10.20 19.04
C VAL A 93 -1.51 10.35 20.12
N LYS A 94 -2.71 10.81 19.79
CA LYS A 94 -3.81 10.94 20.76
C LYS A 94 -4.17 9.60 21.42
N GLN A 95 -4.15 8.51 20.65
CA GLN A 95 -4.41 7.18 21.19
C GLN A 95 -3.27 6.68 22.06
N LEU A 96 -2.03 7.10 21.80
CA LEU A 96 -0.85 6.79 22.62
C LEU A 96 -0.81 7.65 23.90
N ASP A 97 -1.17 8.93 23.84
CA ASP A 97 -1.16 9.86 24.98
C ASP A 97 -2.29 9.56 25.99
N ASN A 98 -3.46 9.13 25.53
CA ASN A 98 -4.54 8.69 26.41
C ASN A 98 -4.20 7.41 27.20
N HIS A 99 -3.12 6.70 26.85
CA HIS A 99 -2.67 5.49 27.55
C HIS A 99 -1.55 5.72 28.57
N ASN A 100 -1.02 6.94 28.71
CA ASN A 100 -0.02 7.27 29.73
C ASN A 100 -0.61 7.53 31.14
N GLY A 101 -1.92 7.41 31.31
CA GLY A 101 -2.63 7.45 32.58
C GLY A 101 -3.14 6.05 32.99
N HIS A 102 -2.35 5.33 33.79
CA HIS A 102 -2.67 4.06 34.48
C HIS A 102 -2.77 2.77 33.65
N HIS A 103 -1.75 1.95 33.83
CA HIS A 103 -1.71 0.49 33.85
C HIS A 103 -2.99 -0.26 33.46
N ASN A 104 -3.01 -0.72 32.23
CA ASN A 104 -3.32 -2.11 31.84
C ASN A 104 -3.06 -2.19 30.34
N GLY A 105 -2.30 -3.18 29.89
CA GLY A 105 -1.84 -3.33 28.50
C GLY A 105 -2.97 -3.50 27.46
N GLU A 106 -3.77 -2.46 27.28
CA GLU A 106 -4.76 -2.42 26.21
C GLU A 106 -4.05 -2.09 24.89
N SER A 107 -4.00 -3.09 24.04
CA SER A 107 -3.55 -3.00 22.66
C SER A 107 -4.35 -1.92 21.92
N ILE A 108 -3.69 -1.15 21.06
CA ILE A 108 -4.38 -0.35 20.02
C ILE A 108 -5.48 -1.23 19.45
N SER A 109 -6.73 -0.77 19.49
CA SER A 109 -7.81 -1.60 18.98
C SER A 109 -7.55 -1.88 17.50
N GLU A 110 -7.81 -3.10 17.08
CA GLU A 110 -7.65 -3.51 15.68
C GLU A 110 -8.33 -2.53 14.73
N THR A 111 -9.50 -2.07 15.13
CA THR A 111 -10.31 -1.08 14.42
C THR A 111 -9.58 0.26 14.25
N ALA A 112 -8.90 0.76 15.27
CA ALA A 112 -8.19 2.04 15.20
C ALA A 112 -6.95 1.97 14.30
N LEU A 113 -6.21 0.87 14.36
CA LEU A 113 -5.06 0.64 13.48
C LEU A 113 -5.51 0.53 12.01
N PHE A 114 -6.58 -0.21 11.75
CA PHE A 114 -7.12 -0.37 10.40
C PHE A 114 -7.71 0.93 9.87
N HIS A 115 -8.38 1.70 10.71
CA HIS A 115 -8.89 3.02 10.35
C HIS A 115 -7.75 3.96 9.92
N ALA A 116 -6.68 4.04 10.71
CA ALA A 116 -5.50 4.86 10.40
C ALA A 116 -4.82 4.48 9.08
N LEU A 117 -4.83 3.18 8.74
CA LEU A 117 -4.24 2.70 7.49
C LEU A 117 -5.15 2.80 6.28
N THR A 118 -6.46 2.74 6.45
CA THR A 118 -7.41 2.61 5.34
C THR A 118 -8.24 3.87 5.09
N GLU A 119 -8.40 4.73 6.09
CA GLU A 119 -9.20 5.94 5.95
C GLU A 119 -8.60 6.92 4.94
N GLY A 120 -9.46 7.44 4.07
CA GLY A 120 -9.06 8.36 3.01
C GLY A 120 -8.10 7.77 1.96
N ARG A 121 -7.86 6.45 1.93
CA ARG A 121 -7.01 5.82 0.91
C ARG A 121 -7.72 5.66 -0.43
N VAL A 122 -6.91 5.57 -1.47
CA VAL A 122 -7.42 5.20 -2.79
C VAL A 122 -7.98 3.77 -2.73
N ILE A 123 -9.22 3.61 -3.16
CA ILE A 123 -9.85 2.31 -3.28
C ILE A 123 -9.75 1.86 -4.73
N ASN A 124 -8.96 0.84 -4.98
CA ASN A 124 -8.90 0.20 -6.28
C ASN A 124 -9.98 -0.87 -6.40
N ARG A 125 -10.65 -0.88 -7.54
CA ARG A 125 -11.68 -1.87 -7.89
C ARG A 125 -11.15 -2.82 -8.92
N TYR A 126 -11.22 -4.10 -8.61
CA TYR A 126 -10.77 -5.19 -9.47
C TYR A 126 -11.96 -6.04 -9.88
N LYS A 127 -12.04 -6.36 -11.16
CA LYS A 127 -13.01 -7.31 -11.68
C LYS A 127 -12.55 -8.73 -11.42
N LYS A 128 -13.50 -9.67 -11.39
CA LYS A 128 -13.19 -11.11 -11.33
C LYS A 128 -12.11 -11.49 -12.35
N LYS A 129 -11.12 -12.25 -11.92
CA LYS A 129 -9.93 -12.66 -12.69
C LYS A 129 -8.96 -11.53 -13.04
N GLN A 130 -9.10 -10.35 -12.48
CA GLN A 130 -8.15 -9.29 -12.66
C GLN A 130 -6.97 -9.46 -11.71
N LEU A 131 -5.75 -9.39 -12.26
CA LEU A 131 -4.51 -9.48 -11.53
C LEU A 131 -4.31 -8.21 -10.67
N ILE A 132 -3.88 -8.40 -9.43
CA ILE A 132 -3.58 -7.34 -8.47
C ILE A 132 -2.08 -7.07 -8.47
N TYR A 133 -1.27 -8.13 -8.37
CA TYR A 133 0.19 -8.08 -8.54
C TYR A 133 0.71 -9.42 -9.06
N SER A 134 1.91 -9.40 -9.64
CA SER A 134 2.59 -10.57 -10.20
C SER A 134 3.76 -11.01 -9.34
N GLU A 135 4.02 -12.32 -9.35
CA GLU A 135 5.27 -12.90 -8.84
C GLU A 135 6.47 -12.20 -9.50
N GLY A 136 7.52 -11.94 -8.72
CA GLY A 136 8.74 -11.27 -9.16
C GLY A 136 8.69 -9.73 -9.12
N ASN A 137 7.53 -9.11 -8.99
CA ASN A 137 7.44 -7.67 -8.85
C ASN A 137 7.81 -7.21 -7.44
N HIS A 138 8.42 -6.02 -7.33
CA HIS A 138 8.70 -5.41 -6.04
C HIS A 138 7.43 -4.85 -5.40
N PRO A 139 7.18 -5.11 -4.10
CA PRO A 139 6.04 -4.58 -3.38
C PRO A 139 6.28 -3.10 -3.05
N ASN A 140 5.54 -2.22 -3.69
CA ASN A 140 5.50 -0.80 -3.37
C ASN A 140 4.20 -0.39 -2.65
N ARG A 141 3.35 -1.35 -2.35
CA ARG A 141 2.04 -1.16 -1.71
C ARG A 141 1.66 -2.35 -0.86
N LEU A 142 0.99 -2.04 0.25
CA LEU A 142 0.19 -2.98 1.01
C LEU A 142 -1.27 -2.83 0.57
N TYR A 143 -1.99 -3.91 0.43
CA TYR A 143 -3.40 -3.88 0.10
C TYR A 143 -4.22 -4.42 1.26
N TYR A 144 -5.34 -3.77 1.55
CA TYR A 144 -6.33 -4.21 2.52
C TYR A 144 -7.65 -4.54 1.83
N VAL A 145 -8.19 -5.73 2.07
CA VAL A 145 -9.44 -6.17 1.44
C VAL A 145 -10.62 -5.52 2.13
N ILE A 146 -11.30 -4.60 1.43
CA ILE A 146 -12.55 -3.99 1.91
C ILE A 146 -13.73 -4.89 1.57
N LYS A 147 -13.75 -5.39 0.32
CA LYS A 147 -14.84 -6.20 -0.21
C LYS A 147 -14.32 -7.19 -1.22
N GLY A 148 -14.98 -8.36 -1.32
CA GLY A 148 -14.64 -9.41 -2.28
C GLY A 148 -13.63 -10.39 -1.73
N LYS A 149 -13.01 -11.17 -2.64
CA LYS A 149 -12.05 -12.22 -2.31
C LYS A 149 -10.90 -12.22 -3.28
N VAL A 150 -9.70 -12.50 -2.78
CA VAL A 150 -8.46 -12.60 -3.57
C VAL A 150 -7.82 -13.95 -3.34
N LYS A 151 -7.32 -14.57 -4.40
CA LYS A 151 -6.43 -15.74 -4.30
C LYS A 151 -4.99 -15.33 -4.53
N ALA A 152 -4.06 -15.88 -3.74
CA ALA A 152 -2.66 -15.91 -4.12
C ALA A 152 -2.33 -17.31 -4.66
N TYR A 153 -1.56 -17.36 -5.76
CA TYR A 153 -1.27 -18.61 -6.44
C TYR A 153 0.11 -18.59 -7.09
N LYS A 154 0.65 -19.79 -7.30
CA LYS A 154 1.81 -20.02 -8.17
C LYS A 154 1.37 -20.74 -9.42
N SER A 155 1.98 -20.39 -10.54
CA SER A 155 1.81 -21.13 -11.80
C SER A 155 3.08 -21.96 -12.06
N ASN A 156 2.90 -23.17 -12.55
CA ASN A 156 4.01 -23.98 -13.07
C ASN A 156 4.20 -23.73 -14.58
N ASP A 157 5.26 -24.29 -15.15
CA ASP A 157 5.60 -24.14 -16.57
C ASP A 157 4.50 -24.64 -17.53
N ASN A 158 3.62 -25.50 -17.06
CA ASN A 158 2.47 -26.03 -17.81
C ASN A 158 1.20 -25.17 -17.62
N GLY A 159 1.29 -24.03 -16.97
CA GLY A 159 0.16 -23.11 -16.73
C GLY A 159 -0.84 -23.58 -15.67
N LYS A 160 -0.53 -24.66 -14.92
CA LYS A 160 -1.38 -25.06 -13.79
C LYS A 160 -1.15 -24.14 -12.60
N GLU A 161 -2.26 -23.70 -12.01
CA GLU A 161 -2.26 -22.83 -10.83
C GLU A 161 -2.38 -23.65 -9.55
N LEU A 162 -1.53 -23.35 -8.57
CA LEU A 162 -1.65 -23.81 -7.20
C LEU A 162 -2.05 -22.62 -6.32
N VAL A 163 -3.30 -22.62 -5.86
CA VAL A 163 -3.78 -21.61 -4.90
C VAL A 163 -3.14 -21.88 -3.54
N THR A 164 -2.35 -20.92 -3.08
CA THR A 164 -1.63 -21.03 -1.81
C THR A 164 -2.32 -20.29 -0.68
N GLU A 165 -3.02 -19.18 -0.98
CA GLU A 165 -3.72 -18.37 0.01
C GLU A 165 -5.03 -17.83 -0.54
N LEU A 166 -5.98 -17.58 0.37
CA LEU A 166 -7.24 -16.91 0.11
C LEU A 166 -7.40 -15.77 1.10
N TYR A 167 -7.64 -14.57 0.57
CA TYR A 167 -7.86 -13.36 1.33
C TYR A 167 -9.32 -12.94 1.25
N LYS A 168 -9.86 -12.50 2.37
CA LYS A 168 -11.24 -12.03 2.56
C LYS A 168 -11.24 -10.60 3.13
N PRO A 169 -12.39 -9.93 3.23
CA PRO A 169 -12.48 -8.64 3.91
C PRO A 169 -11.84 -8.68 5.30
N GLY A 170 -10.97 -7.71 5.57
CA GLY A 170 -10.16 -7.64 6.77
C GLY A 170 -8.72 -8.11 6.63
N ASP A 171 -8.38 -8.83 5.57
CA ASP A 171 -7.03 -9.37 5.37
C ASP A 171 -6.12 -8.39 4.59
N PHE A 172 -4.81 -8.49 4.85
CA PHE A 172 -3.78 -7.73 4.14
C PHE A 172 -3.04 -8.59 3.11
N LEU A 173 -2.83 -8.03 1.91
CA LEU A 173 -2.02 -8.67 0.86
C LEU A 173 -0.69 -7.93 0.71
N GLY A 174 0.38 -8.68 0.50
CA GLY A 174 1.71 -8.14 0.24
C GLY A 174 2.53 -7.83 1.50
N LEU A 175 1.97 -8.02 2.69
CA LEU A 175 2.60 -7.69 3.97
C LEU A 175 3.97 -8.35 4.14
N VAL A 176 4.06 -9.66 3.91
CA VAL A 176 5.31 -10.42 4.06
C VAL A 176 6.39 -9.90 3.12
N ALA A 177 6.06 -9.68 1.85
CA ALA A 177 7.03 -9.20 0.86
C ALA A 177 7.56 -7.79 1.19
N ILE A 178 6.70 -6.92 1.75
CA ILE A 178 7.11 -5.59 2.21
C ILE A 178 8.07 -5.70 3.40
N LEU A 179 7.74 -6.51 4.41
CA LEU A 179 8.55 -6.68 5.61
C LEU A 179 9.89 -7.38 5.32
N GLU A 180 9.90 -8.38 4.44
CA GLU A 180 11.13 -9.05 3.99
C GLU A 180 11.96 -8.18 3.05
N ASN A 181 11.45 -7.04 2.58
CA ASN A 181 12.05 -6.23 1.51
C ASN A 181 12.39 -7.07 0.26
N ALA A 182 11.50 -7.97 -0.10
CA ALA A 182 11.67 -8.94 -1.17
C ALA A 182 10.58 -8.78 -2.24
N VAL A 183 10.78 -9.40 -3.39
CA VAL A 183 9.75 -9.47 -4.46
C VAL A 183 8.57 -10.35 -4.03
N TYR A 184 7.42 -10.15 -4.65
CA TYR A 184 6.29 -11.05 -4.47
C TYR A 184 6.66 -12.47 -4.91
N LYS A 185 6.42 -13.44 -4.04
CA LYS A 185 6.70 -14.87 -4.30
C LYS A 185 5.55 -15.59 -4.97
N ARG A 186 4.44 -14.89 -5.26
CA ARG A 186 3.18 -15.42 -5.80
C ARG A 186 2.45 -14.33 -6.59
N ASN A 187 1.55 -14.76 -7.47
CA ASN A 187 0.58 -13.89 -8.11
C ASN A 187 -0.61 -13.67 -7.18
N ALA A 188 -1.29 -12.52 -7.27
CA ALA A 188 -2.56 -12.28 -6.60
C ALA A 188 -3.63 -11.84 -7.61
N GLU A 189 -4.81 -12.46 -7.56
CA GLU A 189 -5.90 -12.27 -8.50
C GLU A 189 -7.25 -12.19 -7.77
N ALA A 190 -8.12 -11.29 -8.22
CA ALA A 190 -9.46 -11.14 -7.70
C ALA A 190 -10.36 -12.33 -8.12
N MET A 191 -10.99 -12.99 -7.17
CA MET A 191 -11.90 -14.12 -7.43
C MET A 191 -13.32 -13.68 -7.79
N GLU A 192 -13.69 -12.46 -7.42
CA GLU A 192 -14.96 -11.80 -7.65
C GLU A 192 -14.72 -10.28 -7.74
N ASP A 193 -15.75 -9.47 -7.95
CA ASP A 193 -15.62 -8.00 -7.90
C ASP A 193 -15.12 -7.58 -6.52
N THR A 194 -13.91 -7.02 -6.47
CA THR A 194 -13.14 -6.81 -5.24
C THR A 194 -12.74 -5.35 -5.10
N GLU A 195 -12.83 -4.82 -3.89
CA GLU A 195 -12.39 -3.48 -3.52
C GLU A 195 -11.24 -3.59 -2.53
N LEU A 196 -10.10 -2.97 -2.86
CA LEU A 196 -8.90 -2.95 -2.05
C LEU A 196 -8.51 -1.51 -1.70
N ALA A 197 -8.30 -1.22 -0.42
CA ALA A 197 -7.59 -0.01 -0.04
C ALA A 197 -6.11 -0.19 -0.36
N VAL A 198 -5.52 0.82 -0.99
CA VAL A 198 -4.11 0.82 -1.38
C VAL A 198 -3.33 1.67 -0.40
N ILE A 199 -2.38 1.05 0.29
CA ILE A 199 -1.54 1.66 1.30
C ILE A 199 -0.12 1.72 0.74
N PRO A 200 0.45 2.90 0.47
CA PRO A 200 1.84 3.02 0.07
C PRO A 200 2.75 2.32 1.07
N ARG A 201 3.79 1.65 0.57
CA ARG A 201 4.76 0.95 1.41
C ARG A 201 5.38 1.87 2.45
N GLU A 202 5.68 3.10 2.06
CA GLU A 202 6.32 4.11 2.88
C GLU A 202 5.45 4.46 4.08
N ASP A 203 4.15 4.69 3.88
CA ASP A 203 3.20 4.99 4.94
C ASP A 203 3.09 3.83 5.94
N PHE A 204 3.09 2.60 5.42
CA PHE A 204 3.09 1.41 6.26
C PHE A 204 4.39 1.28 7.05
N MET A 205 5.55 1.48 6.41
CA MET A 205 6.85 1.41 7.08
C MET A 205 7.02 2.53 8.11
N GLU A 206 6.56 3.74 7.82
CA GLU A 206 6.54 4.84 8.78
C GLU A 206 5.69 4.49 10.00
N LEU A 207 4.50 3.91 9.78
CA LEU A 207 3.64 3.48 10.87
C LEU A 207 4.35 2.49 11.80
N ILE A 208 4.89 1.41 11.26
CA ILE A 208 5.50 0.36 12.10
C ILE A 208 6.82 0.80 12.74
N ASN A 209 7.56 1.74 12.12
CA ASN A 209 8.80 2.27 12.68
C ASN A 209 8.53 3.27 13.83
N ASN A 210 7.50 4.08 13.70
CA ASN A 210 7.16 5.10 14.69
C ASN A 210 6.28 4.57 15.83
N TYR A 211 5.58 3.46 15.60
CA TYR A 211 4.62 2.91 16.56
C TYR A 211 4.86 1.41 16.80
N PRO A 212 5.70 1.05 17.79
CA PRO A 212 6.03 -0.35 18.11
C PRO A 212 4.81 -1.23 18.39
N GLN A 213 3.73 -0.65 18.89
CA GLN A 213 2.48 -1.37 19.14
C GLN A 213 1.79 -1.78 17.82
N ALA A 214 1.86 -0.95 16.80
CA ALA A 214 1.39 -1.31 15.46
C ALA A 214 2.19 -2.49 14.90
N LEU A 215 3.51 -2.45 15.01
CA LEU A 215 4.39 -3.56 14.62
C LEU A 215 4.00 -4.85 15.36
N LYS A 216 3.83 -4.78 16.70
CA LYS A 216 3.41 -5.93 17.50
C LYS A 216 2.11 -6.54 16.98
N ARG A 217 1.14 -5.70 16.59
CA ARG A 217 -0.14 -6.16 16.06
C ARG A 217 0.01 -6.86 14.71
N PHE A 218 0.82 -6.31 13.79
CA PHE A 218 1.12 -6.97 12.51
C PHE A 218 1.84 -8.31 12.70
N VAL A 219 2.76 -8.41 13.65
CA VAL A 219 3.41 -9.68 14.01
C VAL A 219 2.37 -10.69 14.52
N GLN A 220 1.40 -10.27 15.33
CA GLN A 220 0.31 -11.15 15.78
C GLN A 220 -0.57 -11.63 14.61
N LEU A 221 -0.89 -10.76 13.65
CA LEU A 221 -1.63 -11.14 12.45
C LEU A 221 -0.87 -12.21 11.64
N LEU A 222 0.43 -12.00 11.42
CA LEU A 222 1.27 -12.98 10.72
C LEU A 222 1.35 -14.31 11.46
N ALA A 223 1.48 -14.29 12.79
CA ALA A 223 1.49 -15.51 13.60
C ALA A 223 0.16 -16.27 13.50
N SER A 224 -0.97 -15.57 13.50
CA SER A 224 -2.29 -16.19 13.32
C SER A 224 -2.48 -16.79 11.93
N ASP A 225 -1.87 -16.20 10.90
CA ASP A 225 -1.89 -16.75 9.54
C ASP A 225 -1.07 -18.03 9.44
N ILE A 226 0.09 -18.12 10.10
CA ILE A 226 0.90 -19.34 10.17
C ILE A 226 0.09 -20.47 10.80
N THR A 227 -0.52 -20.24 11.95
CA THR A 227 -1.36 -21.25 12.62
C THR A 227 -2.50 -21.73 11.72
N ARG A 228 -3.15 -20.82 11.02
CA ARG A 228 -4.23 -21.14 10.07
C ARG A 228 -3.74 -21.97 8.88
N HIS A 229 -2.51 -21.76 8.44
CA HIS A 229 -1.88 -22.57 7.39
C HIS A 229 -1.54 -23.98 7.88
N GLU A 230 -1.01 -24.11 9.08
CA GLU A 230 -0.71 -25.40 9.70
C GLU A 230 -1.98 -26.24 9.88
N GLU A 231 -3.07 -25.65 10.38
CA GLU A 231 -4.36 -26.33 10.50
C GLU A 231 -4.90 -26.82 9.15
N ARG A 232 -4.75 -26.02 8.08
CA ARG A 232 -5.14 -26.45 6.72
C ARG A 232 -4.31 -27.61 6.22
N LEU A 233 -3.02 -27.62 6.44
CA LEU A 233 -2.13 -28.70 6.06
C LEU A 233 -2.49 -29.99 6.81
N LEU A 234 -2.75 -29.90 8.10
CA LEU A 234 -3.20 -31.04 8.92
C LEU A 234 -4.54 -31.59 8.41
N ASN A 235 -5.50 -30.72 8.12
CA ASN A 235 -6.81 -31.15 7.58
C ASN A 235 -6.69 -31.80 6.19
N MET A 236 -5.74 -31.39 5.37
CA MET A 236 -5.48 -32.04 4.07
C MET A 236 -4.72 -33.37 4.20
N ALA A 237 -3.94 -33.52 5.26
CA ALA A 237 -3.17 -34.76 5.49
C ALA A 237 -3.99 -35.88 6.16
N TYR A 238 -5.06 -35.52 6.88
CA TYR A 238 -5.88 -36.48 7.65
C TYR A 238 -7.28 -36.73 7.07
N ASN A 239 -7.66 -36.07 5.97
CA ASN A 239 -8.88 -36.33 5.19
C ASN A 239 -8.56 -36.77 3.76
#